data_7c4e19173d17c6d540436a5063533855
#
_entry.id   7c4e19173d17c6d540436a5063533855
#
_cell.length_a   1.000
_cell.length_b   1.000
_cell.length_c   1.000
_cell.angle_alpha   90.00
_cell.angle_beta   90.00
_cell.angle_gamma   90.00
#
_symmetry.space_group_name_H-M   'P 1'
#
loop_
_entity.id
_entity.type
_entity.pdbx_description
1 polymer ?
#
loop_
_entity_poly.entity_id
_entity_poly.type
_entity_poly.pdbx_seq_one_letter_code
_entity_poly.pdbx_strand_id
1 'polypeptide(L)'
;SAAGYLLQTFFANPIAGPFVMGISSGAKLAVALVMVVFLNHGLLTSSLTLITAAFAGAMASMAFVLAVSRRVQRMSILVICGVMIGYICSAVTEFVVAFAQDSNIVNLHNWSQGSFSGMTWGNVRAAALVVLPALAAAFCLSKPMAAYQMGEAYARSVGINVKAFSRLLVLLSSLLAACVTAFAGPISFVGIAVPHLVKQLFGSARPLVVLPGCCLGGAAFCLLCDLIARSMFAPTELSISSVTAVFGAPVVIWLLVHRQSGEGRA
;
A
#
# COMPACT_ATOMS: atom_id res chain seq x y z
N SER A 1 1.01 -5.83 3.34
CA SER A 1 2.34 -6.12 3.90
C SER A 1 3.36 -6.45 2.80
N ALA A 2 3.17 -7.48 1.98
CA ALA A 2 4.11 -7.86 0.91
C ALA A 2 4.41 -6.68 -0.05
N ALA A 3 3.41 -5.92 -0.47
CA ALA A 3 3.60 -4.71 -1.29
C ALA A 3 4.58 -3.71 -0.64
N GLY A 4 4.46 -3.50 0.66
CA GLY A 4 5.40 -2.66 1.42
C GLY A 4 6.81 -3.20 1.39
N TYR A 5 7.01 -4.50 1.58
CA TYR A 5 8.32 -5.12 1.53
C TYR A 5 9.00 -4.97 0.15
N LEU A 6 8.23 -5.11 -0.95
CA LEU A 6 8.74 -4.88 -2.30
C LEU A 6 9.22 -3.44 -2.50
N LEU A 7 8.46 -2.45 -2.02
CA LEU A 7 8.86 -1.03 -2.08
C LEU A 7 10.04 -0.72 -1.17
N GLN A 8 10.08 -1.27 0.04
CA GLN A 8 11.24 -1.14 0.93
C GLN A 8 12.51 -1.66 0.28
N THR A 9 12.42 -2.78 -0.44
CA THR A 9 13.55 -3.33 -1.21
C THR A 9 13.95 -2.41 -2.36
N PHE A 10 12.97 -1.92 -3.13
CA PHE A 10 13.23 -1.02 -4.25
C PHE A 10 13.89 0.29 -3.82
N PHE A 11 13.37 0.92 -2.76
CA PHE A 11 13.90 2.20 -2.25
C PHE A 11 15.13 2.05 -1.35
N ALA A 12 15.52 0.83 -1.00
CA ALA A 12 16.50 0.56 0.06
C ALA A 12 16.18 1.34 1.36
N ASN A 13 14.88 1.53 1.64
CA ASN A 13 14.39 2.35 2.72
C ASN A 13 13.28 1.62 3.49
N PRO A 14 13.45 1.35 4.80
CA PRO A 14 12.50 0.59 5.61
C PRO A 14 11.15 1.30 5.83
N ILE A 15 11.08 2.60 5.65
CA ILE A 15 9.84 3.39 5.79
C ILE A 15 9.09 3.59 4.48
N ALA A 16 9.62 3.09 3.36
CA ALA A 16 8.91 3.15 2.09
C ALA A 16 7.68 2.22 2.12
N GLY A 17 6.53 2.76 1.79
CA GLY A 17 5.29 2.00 1.74
C GLY A 17 4.33 2.52 0.67
N PRO A 18 3.38 1.70 0.22
CA PRO A 18 2.43 2.07 -0.83
C PRO A 18 1.60 3.31 -0.49
N PHE A 19 1.29 3.49 0.79
CA PHE A 19 0.53 4.64 1.29
C PHE A 19 1.28 5.96 1.04
N VAL A 20 2.59 5.99 1.29
CA VAL A 20 3.44 7.18 1.11
C VAL A 20 3.59 7.55 -0.37
N MET A 21 3.39 6.59 -1.28
CA MET A 21 3.55 6.79 -2.73
C MET A 21 2.32 7.39 -3.42
N GLY A 22 1.33 7.87 -2.68
CA GLY A 22 0.13 8.48 -3.24
C GLY A 22 -0.89 7.52 -3.86
N ILE A 23 -0.66 6.20 -3.76
CA ILE A 23 -1.55 5.17 -4.32
C ILE A 23 -2.96 5.29 -3.73
N SER A 24 -3.05 5.41 -2.40
CA SER A 24 -4.33 5.55 -1.70
C SER A 24 -5.03 6.87 -2.00
N SER A 25 -4.28 7.97 -2.13
CA SER A 25 -4.86 9.28 -2.48
C SER A 25 -5.40 9.30 -3.91
N GLY A 26 -4.70 8.67 -4.86
CA GLY A 26 -5.19 8.52 -6.23
C GLY A 26 -6.43 7.63 -6.32
N ALA A 27 -6.49 6.55 -5.56
CA ALA A 27 -7.69 5.73 -5.44
C ALA A 27 -8.87 6.55 -4.90
N LYS A 28 -8.66 7.33 -3.82
CA LYS A 28 -9.69 8.19 -3.21
C LYS A 28 -10.19 9.24 -4.20
N LEU A 29 -9.29 9.89 -4.94
CA LEU A 29 -9.67 10.86 -5.96
C LEU A 29 -10.55 10.24 -7.04
N ALA A 30 -10.18 9.08 -7.56
CA ALA A 30 -10.97 8.41 -8.60
C ALA A 30 -12.35 7.99 -8.08
N VAL A 31 -12.45 7.49 -6.85
CA VAL A 31 -13.74 7.18 -6.20
C VAL A 31 -14.58 8.43 -6.02
N ALA A 32 -14.00 9.53 -5.53
CA ALA A 32 -14.70 10.81 -5.36
C ALA A 32 -15.25 11.33 -6.69
N LEU A 33 -14.46 11.31 -7.75
CA LEU A 33 -14.88 11.72 -9.08
C LEU A 33 -16.07 10.88 -9.60
N VAL A 34 -15.98 9.56 -9.46
CA VAL A 34 -17.06 8.66 -9.87
C VAL A 34 -18.33 8.90 -9.05
N MET A 35 -18.22 9.02 -7.73
CA MET A 35 -19.36 9.29 -6.86
C MET A 35 -20.06 10.61 -7.27
N VAL A 36 -19.31 11.69 -7.45
CA VAL A 36 -19.90 13.00 -7.78
C VAL A 36 -20.50 13.00 -9.20
N VAL A 37 -19.79 12.44 -10.20
CA VAL A 37 -20.28 12.42 -11.57
C VAL A 37 -21.52 11.54 -11.72
N PHE A 38 -21.51 10.31 -11.19
CA PHE A 38 -22.63 9.37 -11.34
C PHE A 38 -23.90 9.86 -10.62
N LEU A 39 -23.76 10.43 -9.42
CA LEU A 39 -24.89 10.89 -8.66
C LEU A 39 -25.50 12.19 -9.19
N ASN A 40 -24.68 13.07 -9.77
CA ASN A 40 -25.19 14.24 -10.49
C ASN A 40 -26.02 13.86 -11.73
N HIS A 41 -25.82 12.66 -12.26
CA HIS A 41 -26.62 12.10 -13.36
C HIS A 41 -27.74 11.16 -12.90
N GLY A 42 -28.02 11.07 -11.58
CA GLY A 42 -29.06 10.21 -11.03
C GLY A 42 -28.77 8.70 -11.13
N LEU A 43 -27.51 8.33 -11.38
CA LEU A 43 -27.10 6.93 -11.50
C LEU A 43 -26.63 6.37 -10.16
N LEU A 44 -27.14 5.19 -9.78
CA LEU A 44 -26.67 4.48 -8.60
C LEU A 44 -25.27 3.90 -8.87
N THR A 45 -24.34 4.22 -7.97
CA THR A 45 -22.99 3.65 -8.04
C THR A 45 -23.01 2.22 -7.51
N SER A 46 -22.58 1.25 -8.33
CA SER A 46 -22.38 -0.11 -7.87
C SER A 46 -21.03 -0.24 -7.15
N SER A 47 -20.94 -1.21 -6.22
CA SER A 47 -19.66 -1.52 -5.55
C SER A 47 -18.55 -1.84 -6.56
N LEU A 48 -18.88 -2.53 -7.66
CA LEU A 48 -17.93 -2.86 -8.70
C LEU A 48 -17.37 -1.61 -9.40
N THR A 49 -18.22 -0.61 -9.66
CA THR A 49 -17.80 0.66 -10.27
C THR A 49 -16.82 1.41 -9.36
N LEU A 50 -17.06 1.44 -8.05
CA LEU A 50 -16.17 2.08 -7.09
C LEU A 50 -14.83 1.33 -6.96
N ILE A 51 -14.86 0.00 -6.95
CA ILE A 51 -13.66 -0.85 -6.91
C ILE A 51 -12.80 -0.61 -8.17
N THR A 52 -13.41 -0.62 -9.36
CA THR A 52 -12.67 -0.39 -10.61
C THR A 52 -12.12 1.04 -10.69
N ALA A 53 -12.85 2.03 -10.22
CA ALA A 53 -12.39 3.41 -10.14
C ALA A 53 -11.20 3.55 -9.17
N ALA A 54 -11.32 2.99 -7.97
CA ALA A 54 -10.23 2.99 -6.98
C ALA A 54 -8.96 2.32 -7.53
N PHE A 55 -9.11 1.18 -8.16
CA PHE A 55 -8.00 0.46 -8.78
C PHE A 55 -7.34 1.29 -9.89
N ALA A 56 -8.13 1.87 -10.79
CA ALA A 56 -7.64 2.72 -11.88
C ALA A 56 -6.91 3.96 -11.34
N GLY A 57 -7.46 4.64 -10.34
CA GLY A 57 -6.85 5.81 -9.70
C GLY A 57 -5.52 5.48 -9.00
N ALA A 58 -5.48 4.35 -8.29
CA ALA A 58 -4.26 3.84 -7.66
C ALA A 58 -3.16 3.55 -8.69
N MET A 59 -3.52 2.88 -9.78
CA MET A 59 -2.61 2.55 -10.88
C MET A 59 -2.14 3.79 -11.64
N ALA A 60 -3.02 4.78 -11.86
CA ALA A 60 -2.67 6.05 -12.50
C ALA A 60 -1.65 6.85 -11.67
N SER A 61 -1.84 6.96 -10.35
CA SER A 61 -0.88 7.60 -9.44
C SER A 61 0.47 6.91 -9.53
N MET A 62 0.50 5.59 -9.54
CA MET A 62 1.74 4.85 -9.60
C MET A 62 2.41 4.92 -10.97
N ALA A 63 1.63 4.93 -12.07
CA ALA A 63 2.16 5.15 -13.41
C ALA A 63 2.87 6.51 -13.51
N PHE A 64 2.33 7.54 -12.86
CA PHE A 64 2.96 8.84 -12.79
C PHE A 64 4.29 8.79 -12.02
N VAL A 65 4.33 8.16 -10.83
CA VAL A 65 5.57 7.96 -10.07
C VAL A 65 6.62 7.21 -10.89
N LEU A 66 6.22 6.17 -11.61
CA LEU A 66 7.09 5.43 -12.52
C LEU A 66 7.59 6.28 -13.70
N ALA A 67 6.75 7.16 -14.25
CA ALA A 67 7.15 8.07 -15.32
C ALA A 67 8.20 9.07 -14.82
N VAL A 68 8.02 9.63 -13.62
CA VAL A 68 8.98 10.52 -12.96
C VAL A 68 10.27 9.78 -12.64
N SER A 69 10.20 8.51 -12.21
CA SER A 69 11.38 7.71 -11.86
C SER A 69 12.35 7.51 -13.03
N ARG A 70 11.87 7.63 -14.27
CA ARG A 70 12.73 7.55 -15.45
C ARG A 70 13.67 8.75 -15.60
N ARG A 71 13.30 9.90 -15.00
CA ARG A 71 14.07 11.16 -15.10
C ARG A 71 14.83 11.47 -13.81
N VAL A 72 14.52 10.81 -12.71
CA VAL A 72 15.09 11.06 -11.37
C VAL A 72 15.95 9.86 -10.97
N GLN A 73 17.23 10.11 -10.69
CA GLN A 73 18.16 9.06 -10.28
C GLN A 73 18.23 8.87 -8.75
N ARG A 74 17.81 9.88 -7.98
CA ARG A 74 17.87 9.84 -6.50
C ARG A 74 16.55 9.28 -5.93
N MET A 75 16.63 8.17 -5.21
CA MET A 75 15.48 7.52 -4.59
C MET A 75 14.72 8.43 -3.62
N SER A 76 15.41 9.31 -2.88
CA SER A 76 14.77 10.27 -1.97
C SER A 76 13.84 11.24 -2.70
N ILE A 77 14.23 11.73 -3.88
CA ILE A 77 13.39 12.63 -4.69
C ILE A 77 12.14 11.90 -5.18
N LEU A 78 12.27 10.62 -5.51
CA LEU A 78 11.12 9.81 -5.96
C LEU A 78 10.07 9.62 -4.85
N VAL A 79 10.50 9.43 -3.60
CA VAL A 79 9.59 9.39 -2.44
C VAL A 79 8.88 10.74 -2.28
N ILE A 80 9.63 11.86 -2.37
CA ILE A 80 9.04 13.20 -2.30
C ILE A 80 8.00 13.40 -3.41
N CYS A 81 8.30 12.99 -4.64
CA CYS A 81 7.33 13.06 -5.74
C CYS A 81 6.06 12.25 -5.45
N GLY A 82 6.19 11.05 -4.87
CA GLY A 82 5.03 10.24 -4.46
C GLY A 82 4.16 10.96 -3.43
N VAL A 83 4.78 11.56 -2.42
CA VAL A 83 4.09 12.37 -1.40
C VAL A 83 3.39 13.58 -2.04
N MET A 84 4.09 14.32 -2.93
CA MET A 84 3.50 15.49 -3.61
C MET A 84 2.30 15.11 -4.48
N ILE A 85 2.33 13.98 -5.18
CA ILE A 85 1.17 13.45 -5.91
C ILE A 85 0.04 13.15 -4.94
N GLY A 86 0.34 12.55 -3.80
CA GLY A 86 -0.65 12.30 -2.74
C GLY A 86 -1.35 13.59 -2.31
N TYR A 87 -0.61 14.67 -2.09
CA TYR A 87 -1.18 16.00 -1.76
C TYR A 87 -2.00 16.59 -2.90
N ILE A 88 -1.54 16.50 -4.14
CA ILE A 88 -2.31 16.98 -5.31
C ILE A 88 -3.63 16.22 -5.42
N CYS A 89 -3.60 14.88 -5.33
CA CYS A 89 -4.81 14.07 -5.36
C CYS A 89 -5.76 14.42 -4.20
N SER A 90 -5.23 14.66 -2.99
CA SER A 90 -6.04 15.05 -1.83
C SER A 90 -6.68 16.43 -2.02
N ALA A 91 -5.92 17.42 -2.49
CA ALA A 91 -6.44 18.78 -2.76
C ALA A 91 -7.54 18.76 -3.83
N VAL A 92 -7.35 18.00 -4.92
CA VAL A 92 -8.38 17.84 -5.95
C VAL A 92 -9.60 17.09 -5.40
N THR A 93 -9.40 16.09 -4.53
CA THR A 93 -10.49 15.38 -3.87
C THR A 93 -11.31 16.34 -3.00
N GLU A 94 -10.67 17.17 -2.19
CA GLU A 94 -11.34 18.18 -1.35
C GLU A 94 -12.13 19.18 -2.19
N PHE A 95 -11.55 19.64 -3.31
CA PHE A 95 -12.25 20.49 -4.25
C PHE A 95 -13.50 19.81 -4.84
N VAL A 96 -13.39 18.56 -5.27
CA VAL A 96 -14.53 17.78 -5.80
C VAL A 96 -15.61 17.59 -4.74
N VAL A 97 -15.21 17.28 -3.50
CA VAL A 97 -16.12 17.08 -2.36
C VAL A 97 -16.87 18.35 -1.99
N ALA A 98 -16.26 19.54 -2.16
CA ALA A 98 -16.92 20.82 -1.89
C ALA A 98 -18.18 21.06 -2.75
N PHE A 99 -18.32 20.37 -3.88
CA PHE A 99 -19.50 20.42 -4.76
C PHE A 99 -20.36 19.15 -4.68
N ALA A 100 -20.06 18.25 -3.74
CA ALA A 100 -20.77 16.99 -3.55
C ALA A 100 -21.96 17.17 -2.61
N GLN A 101 -22.96 16.29 -2.72
CA GLN A 101 -24.06 16.21 -1.75
C GLN A 101 -23.58 15.57 -0.45
N ASP A 102 -24.19 15.91 0.67
CA ASP A 102 -23.79 15.44 2.01
C ASP A 102 -23.71 13.91 2.12
N SER A 103 -24.66 13.19 1.51
CA SER A 103 -24.66 11.72 1.47
C SER A 103 -23.41 11.13 0.81
N ASN A 104 -22.87 11.81 -0.21
CA ASN A 104 -21.68 11.39 -0.93
C ASN A 104 -20.42 11.62 -0.12
N ILE A 105 -20.39 12.70 0.64
CA ILE A 105 -19.30 13.04 1.56
C ILE A 105 -19.20 11.96 2.63
N VAL A 106 -20.32 11.56 3.23
CA VAL A 106 -20.36 10.49 4.23
C VAL A 106 -19.91 9.15 3.66
N ASN A 107 -20.41 8.79 2.47
CA ASN A 107 -20.02 7.54 1.80
C ASN A 107 -18.53 7.49 1.45
N LEU A 108 -17.98 8.59 0.90
CA LEU A 108 -16.56 8.71 0.60
C LEU A 108 -15.72 8.66 1.87
N HIS A 109 -16.17 9.32 2.94
CA HIS A 109 -15.49 9.28 4.23
C HIS A 109 -15.43 7.85 4.77
N ASN A 110 -16.56 7.15 4.82
CA ASN A 110 -16.65 5.77 5.30
C ASN A 110 -15.76 4.83 4.47
N TRP A 111 -15.81 4.95 3.14
CA TRP A 111 -14.92 4.16 2.27
C TRP A 111 -13.43 4.47 2.55
N SER A 112 -13.07 5.74 2.76
CA SER A 112 -11.70 6.17 3.01
C SER A 112 -11.14 5.74 4.37
N GLN A 113 -11.98 5.31 5.29
CA GLN A 113 -11.58 4.76 6.59
C GLN A 113 -11.02 3.33 6.49
N GLY A 114 -11.33 2.62 5.40
CA GLY A 114 -11.00 1.21 5.23
C GLY A 114 -11.84 0.30 6.14
N SER A 115 -12.34 -0.78 5.58
CA SER A 115 -13.10 -1.78 6.35
C SER A 115 -13.10 -3.12 5.62
N PHE A 116 -13.11 -4.21 6.38
CA PHE A 116 -13.37 -5.56 5.85
C PHE A 116 -14.84 -5.99 5.98
N SER A 117 -15.69 -5.22 6.67
CA SER A 117 -17.10 -5.58 6.94
C SER A 117 -17.95 -5.70 5.68
N GLY A 118 -17.65 -4.90 4.64
CA GLY A 118 -18.38 -4.93 3.36
C GLY A 118 -17.90 -5.98 2.36
N MET A 119 -16.95 -6.85 2.72
CA MET A 119 -16.37 -7.84 1.80
C MET A 119 -17.31 -9.01 1.54
N THR A 120 -17.66 -9.22 0.27
CA THR A 120 -18.41 -10.39 -0.19
C THR A 120 -17.47 -11.49 -0.69
N TRP A 121 -17.95 -12.73 -0.77
CA TRP A 121 -17.19 -13.84 -1.37
C TRP A 121 -16.82 -13.58 -2.84
N GLY A 122 -17.63 -12.81 -3.58
CA GLY A 122 -17.30 -12.34 -4.93
C GLY A 122 -16.07 -11.43 -4.93
N ASN A 123 -16.04 -10.46 -4.01
CA ASN A 123 -14.89 -9.55 -3.84
C ASN A 123 -13.62 -10.32 -3.44
N VAL A 124 -13.74 -11.28 -2.53
CA VAL A 124 -12.61 -12.12 -2.11
C VAL A 124 -12.04 -12.91 -3.28
N ARG A 125 -12.89 -13.55 -4.10
CA ARG A 125 -12.46 -14.31 -5.29
C ARG A 125 -11.77 -13.39 -6.31
N ALA A 126 -12.35 -12.21 -6.59
CA ALA A 126 -11.77 -11.24 -7.51
C ALA A 126 -10.42 -10.72 -7.02
N ALA A 127 -10.31 -10.38 -5.73
CA ALA A 127 -9.05 -9.98 -5.12
C ALA A 127 -8.01 -11.12 -5.15
N ALA A 128 -8.40 -12.34 -4.86
CA ALA A 128 -7.52 -13.51 -4.88
C ALA A 128 -6.94 -13.78 -6.27
N LEU A 129 -7.74 -13.62 -7.34
CA LEU A 129 -7.30 -13.77 -8.74
C LEU A 129 -6.18 -12.79 -9.12
N VAL A 130 -6.11 -11.63 -8.47
CA VAL A 130 -5.04 -10.64 -8.69
C VAL A 130 -3.89 -10.84 -7.71
N VAL A 131 -4.20 -11.03 -6.43
CA VAL A 131 -3.21 -11.07 -5.35
C VAL A 131 -2.35 -12.33 -5.40
N LEU A 132 -2.96 -13.51 -5.61
CA LEU A 132 -2.20 -14.78 -5.59
C LEU A 132 -1.16 -14.86 -6.72
N PRO A 133 -1.47 -14.58 -7.99
CA PRO A 133 -0.46 -14.56 -9.04
C PRO A 133 0.62 -13.48 -8.81
N ALA A 134 0.24 -12.29 -8.30
CA ALA A 134 1.20 -11.25 -8.01
C ALA A 134 2.16 -11.64 -6.87
N LEU A 135 1.67 -12.31 -5.82
CA LEU A 135 2.51 -12.86 -4.75
C LEU A 135 3.41 -13.99 -5.25
N ALA A 136 2.90 -14.89 -6.10
CA ALA A 136 3.71 -15.95 -6.72
C ALA A 136 4.84 -15.34 -7.57
N ALA A 137 4.54 -14.34 -8.40
CA ALA A 137 5.54 -13.61 -9.15
C ALA A 137 6.58 -12.92 -8.25
N ALA A 138 6.13 -12.26 -7.17
CA ALA A 138 7.02 -11.65 -6.19
C ALA A 138 7.91 -12.68 -5.50
N PHE A 139 7.39 -13.86 -5.19
CA PHE A 139 8.15 -14.97 -4.60
C PHE A 139 9.23 -15.49 -5.56
N CYS A 140 8.94 -15.61 -6.85
CA CYS A 140 9.93 -15.98 -7.89
C CYS A 140 11.08 -14.95 -7.98
N LEU A 141 10.82 -13.69 -7.62
CA LEU A 141 11.84 -12.64 -7.59
C LEU A 141 12.70 -12.64 -6.30
N SER A 142 12.48 -13.54 -5.36
CA SER A 142 13.19 -13.56 -4.07
C SER A 142 14.71 -13.66 -4.22
N LYS A 143 15.21 -14.44 -5.19
CA LYS A 143 16.66 -14.56 -5.46
C LYS A 143 17.24 -13.26 -6.05
N PRO A 144 16.67 -12.67 -7.12
CA PRO A 144 17.08 -11.34 -7.60
C PRO A 144 16.98 -10.26 -6.53
N MET A 145 15.96 -10.30 -5.65
CA MET A 145 15.82 -9.35 -4.54
C MET A 145 16.99 -9.46 -3.56
N ALA A 146 17.43 -10.66 -3.21
CA ALA A 146 18.57 -10.87 -2.32
C ALA A 146 19.84 -10.25 -2.89
N ALA A 147 20.11 -10.44 -4.18
CA ALA A 147 21.25 -9.83 -4.84
C ALA A 147 21.12 -8.29 -4.92
N TYR A 148 19.91 -7.77 -5.18
CA TYR A 148 19.66 -6.32 -5.22
C TYR A 148 19.85 -5.65 -3.86
N GLN A 149 19.52 -6.32 -2.77
CA GLN A 149 19.74 -5.83 -1.39
C GLN A 149 21.22 -5.72 -1.02
N MET A 150 22.11 -6.44 -1.71
CA MET A 150 23.57 -6.30 -1.57
C MET A 150 24.15 -5.12 -2.38
N GLY A 151 23.32 -4.43 -3.13
CA GLY A 151 23.65 -3.27 -3.94
C GLY A 151 23.46 -3.49 -5.44
N GLU A 152 23.14 -2.40 -6.15
CA GLU A 152 22.88 -2.44 -7.60
C GLU A 152 24.10 -2.93 -8.40
N ALA A 153 25.32 -2.55 -7.98
CA ALA A 153 26.55 -2.97 -8.65
C ALA A 153 26.72 -4.49 -8.58
N TYR A 154 26.47 -5.07 -7.39
CA TYR A 154 26.50 -6.51 -7.20
C TYR A 154 25.40 -7.21 -8.00
N ALA A 155 24.18 -6.69 -7.99
CA ALA A 155 23.10 -7.27 -8.78
C ALA A 155 23.42 -7.30 -10.28
N ARG A 156 24.07 -6.26 -10.81
CA ARG A 156 24.53 -6.20 -12.21
C ARG A 156 25.64 -7.22 -12.50
N SER A 157 26.59 -7.39 -11.57
CA SER A 157 27.71 -8.35 -11.78
C SER A 157 27.25 -9.80 -11.85
N VAL A 158 26.15 -10.16 -11.17
CA VAL A 158 25.53 -11.49 -11.25
C VAL A 158 24.48 -11.61 -12.37
N GLY A 159 24.43 -10.65 -13.30
CA GLY A 159 23.62 -10.71 -14.52
C GLY A 159 22.18 -10.23 -14.39
N ILE A 160 21.79 -9.55 -13.30
CA ILE A 160 20.44 -9.03 -13.13
C ILE A 160 20.28 -7.72 -13.91
N ASN A 161 19.28 -7.64 -14.78
CA ASN A 161 18.87 -6.39 -15.40
C ASN A 161 18.14 -5.52 -14.36
N VAL A 162 18.90 -4.68 -13.64
CA VAL A 162 18.41 -3.84 -12.54
C VAL A 162 17.25 -2.95 -12.98
N LYS A 163 17.28 -2.38 -14.21
CA LYS A 163 16.18 -1.51 -14.69
C LYS A 163 14.88 -2.28 -14.89
N ALA A 164 14.92 -3.49 -15.43
CA ALA A 164 13.74 -4.32 -15.62
C ALA A 164 13.24 -4.85 -14.26
N PHE A 165 14.15 -5.31 -13.42
CA PHE A 165 13.86 -5.81 -12.08
C PHE A 165 13.19 -4.75 -11.19
N SER A 166 13.74 -3.53 -11.11
CA SER A 166 13.17 -2.42 -10.34
C SER A 166 11.76 -2.05 -10.81
N ARG A 167 11.54 -1.98 -12.12
CA ARG A 167 10.20 -1.73 -12.68
C ARG A 167 9.20 -2.82 -12.27
N LEU A 168 9.63 -4.08 -12.30
CA LEU A 168 8.77 -5.20 -11.94
C LEU A 168 8.41 -5.20 -10.45
N LEU A 169 9.38 -4.89 -9.56
CA LEU A 169 9.12 -4.72 -8.12
C LEU A 169 8.05 -3.66 -7.86
N VAL A 170 8.21 -2.50 -8.50
CA VAL A 170 7.27 -1.38 -8.33
C VAL A 170 5.89 -1.74 -8.90
N LEU A 171 5.80 -2.37 -10.07
CA LEU A 171 4.55 -2.81 -10.67
C LEU A 171 3.81 -3.83 -9.79
N LEU A 172 4.51 -4.85 -9.29
CA LEU A 172 3.92 -5.86 -8.41
C LEU A 172 3.44 -5.25 -7.09
N SER A 173 4.26 -4.37 -6.49
CA SER A 173 3.87 -3.66 -5.28
C SER A 173 2.62 -2.81 -5.50
N SER A 174 2.57 -2.08 -6.60
CA SER A 174 1.44 -1.20 -6.94
C SER A 174 0.17 -2.00 -7.21
N LEU A 175 0.30 -3.10 -7.94
CA LEU A 175 -0.82 -4.01 -8.23
C LEU A 175 -1.42 -4.58 -6.93
N LEU A 176 -0.57 -5.06 -6.03
CA LEU A 176 -0.99 -5.58 -4.72
C LEU A 176 -1.65 -4.49 -3.86
N ALA A 177 -1.04 -3.30 -3.79
CA ALA A 177 -1.57 -2.19 -3.00
C ALA A 177 -2.87 -1.64 -3.58
N ALA A 178 -2.95 -1.46 -4.90
CA ALA A 178 -4.14 -0.99 -5.59
C ALA A 178 -5.31 -1.95 -5.41
N CYS A 179 -5.06 -3.26 -5.52
CA CYS A 179 -6.07 -4.29 -5.28
C CYS A 179 -6.63 -4.19 -3.86
N VAL A 180 -5.76 -4.15 -2.83
CA VAL A 180 -6.22 -4.04 -1.43
C VAL A 180 -6.98 -2.75 -1.22
N THR A 181 -6.47 -1.61 -1.69
CA THR A 181 -7.13 -0.30 -1.54
C THR A 181 -8.49 -0.26 -2.24
N ALA A 182 -8.62 -0.89 -3.42
CA ALA A 182 -9.87 -0.94 -4.15
C ALA A 182 -10.97 -1.71 -3.41
N PHE A 183 -10.64 -2.86 -2.80
CA PHE A 183 -11.61 -3.73 -2.14
C PHE A 183 -11.86 -3.36 -0.67
N ALA A 184 -10.81 -3.08 0.08
CA ALA A 184 -10.87 -2.85 1.53
C ALA A 184 -10.71 -1.38 1.94
N GLY A 185 -10.52 -0.48 0.97
CA GLY A 185 -10.12 0.90 1.25
C GLY A 185 -8.64 1.03 1.66
N PRO A 186 -8.19 2.26 1.91
CA PRO A 186 -6.81 2.51 2.31
C PRO A 186 -6.54 2.00 3.73
N ILE A 187 -5.56 1.10 3.90
CA ILE A 187 -5.10 0.59 5.18
C ILE A 187 -3.66 1.06 5.42
N SER A 188 -3.45 1.78 6.52
CA SER A 188 -2.18 2.41 6.85
C SER A 188 -1.25 1.47 7.62
N PHE A 189 0.06 1.77 7.62
CA PHE A 189 1.12 1.16 8.44
C PHE A 189 1.42 -0.33 8.24
N VAL A 190 0.50 -1.17 7.82
CA VAL A 190 0.70 -2.63 7.62
C VAL A 190 1.87 -2.93 6.68
N GLY A 191 2.02 -2.12 5.62
CA GLY A 191 3.12 -2.25 4.65
C GLY A 191 4.48 -1.82 5.18
N ILE A 192 4.52 -1.06 6.27
CA ILE A 192 5.78 -0.58 6.88
C ILE A 192 6.13 -1.43 8.10
N ALA A 193 5.19 -1.58 9.04
CA ALA A 193 5.44 -2.24 10.32
C ALA A 193 5.68 -3.75 10.20
N VAL A 194 4.79 -4.44 9.45
CA VAL A 194 4.85 -5.91 9.39
C VAL A 194 6.14 -6.46 8.78
N PRO A 195 6.67 -5.96 7.63
CA PRO A 195 7.93 -6.47 7.10
C PRO A 195 9.09 -6.34 8.09
N HIS A 196 9.04 -5.31 8.92
CA HIS A 196 10.05 -5.10 9.93
C HIS A 196 9.93 -6.07 11.11
N LEU A 197 8.71 -6.22 11.64
CA LEU A 197 8.41 -7.21 12.69
C LEU A 197 8.81 -8.62 12.25
N VAL A 198 8.51 -8.98 11.00
CA VAL A 198 8.87 -10.28 10.42
C VAL A 198 10.38 -10.48 10.37
N LYS A 199 11.14 -9.46 9.91
CA LYS A 199 12.61 -9.53 9.90
C LYS A 199 13.19 -9.73 11.30
N GLN A 200 12.63 -9.07 12.31
CA GLN A 200 13.07 -9.23 13.71
C GLN A 200 12.69 -10.61 14.25
N LEU A 201 11.44 -11.05 14.03
CA LEU A 201 10.95 -12.33 14.54
C LEU A 201 11.76 -13.51 14.00
N PHE A 202 12.09 -13.49 12.70
CA PHE A 202 12.86 -14.55 12.07
C PHE A 202 14.38 -14.34 12.12
N GLY A 203 14.86 -13.20 12.64
CA GLY A 203 16.30 -12.86 12.64
C GLY A 203 16.93 -12.89 11.24
N SER A 204 16.14 -12.68 10.18
CA SER A 204 16.57 -12.86 8.80
C SER A 204 16.06 -11.74 7.89
N ALA A 205 16.94 -11.23 7.04
CA ALA A 205 16.57 -10.29 5.97
C ALA A 205 16.36 -10.97 4.61
N ARG A 206 16.52 -12.31 4.52
CA ARG A 206 16.43 -13.06 3.27
C ARG A 206 15.01 -12.98 2.68
N PRO A 207 14.84 -12.54 1.40
CA PRO A 207 13.53 -12.38 0.78
C PRO A 207 12.68 -13.67 0.76
N LEU A 208 13.31 -14.84 0.61
CA LEU A 208 12.65 -16.14 0.65
C LEU A 208 11.92 -16.43 1.97
N VAL A 209 12.39 -15.86 3.09
CA VAL A 209 11.78 -16.00 4.42
C VAL A 209 10.84 -14.84 4.70
N VAL A 210 11.30 -13.61 4.39
CA VAL A 210 10.57 -12.39 4.73
C VAL A 210 9.29 -12.25 3.92
N LEU A 211 9.27 -12.64 2.63
CA LEU A 211 8.09 -12.46 1.80
C LEU A 211 6.90 -13.33 2.26
N PRO A 212 7.04 -14.66 2.47
CA PRO A 212 5.99 -15.48 3.08
C PRO A 212 5.63 -15.01 4.49
N GLY A 213 6.64 -14.64 5.29
CA GLY A 213 6.43 -14.07 6.61
C GLY A 213 5.59 -12.79 6.59
N CYS A 214 5.80 -11.91 5.60
CA CYS A 214 4.98 -10.73 5.38
C CYS A 214 3.53 -11.08 5.00
N CYS A 215 3.31 -12.14 4.23
CA CYS A 215 1.96 -12.58 3.88
C CYS A 215 1.21 -13.07 5.12
N LEU A 216 1.81 -13.98 5.89
CA LEU A 216 1.20 -14.57 7.08
C LEU A 216 1.11 -13.56 8.22
N GLY A 217 2.20 -12.85 8.51
CA GLY A 217 2.25 -11.83 9.56
C GLY A 217 1.33 -10.65 9.26
N GLY A 218 1.22 -10.23 7.99
CA GLY A 218 0.27 -9.22 7.56
C GLY A 218 -1.17 -9.65 7.73
N ALA A 219 -1.50 -10.90 7.38
CA ALA A 219 -2.82 -11.46 7.58
C ALA A 219 -3.17 -11.53 9.08
N ALA A 220 -2.28 -12.07 9.91
CA ALA A 220 -2.47 -12.14 11.36
C ALA A 220 -2.64 -10.75 12.00
N PHE A 221 -1.79 -9.80 11.63
CA PHE A 221 -1.88 -8.42 12.13
C PHE A 221 -3.19 -7.74 11.74
N CYS A 222 -3.62 -7.88 10.47
CA CYS A 222 -4.90 -7.31 10.02
C CYS A 222 -6.10 -7.98 10.69
N LEU A 223 -6.08 -9.31 10.90
CA LEU A 223 -7.15 -10.02 11.61
C LEU A 223 -7.26 -9.59 13.08
N LEU A 224 -6.13 -9.40 13.76
CA LEU A 224 -6.11 -8.88 15.13
C LEU A 224 -6.66 -7.45 15.20
N CYS A 225 -6.22 -6.59 14.28
CA CYS A 225 -6.72 -5.21 14.21
C CYS A 225 -8.22 -5.16 13.87
N ASP A 226 -8.71 -6.01 12.98
CA ASP A 226 -10.13 -6.11 12.62
C ASP A 226 -10.97 -6.62 13.79
N LEU A 227 -10.48 -7.63 14.52
CA LEU A 227 -11.12 -8.11 15.74
C LEU A 227 -11.27 -7.00 16.79
N ILE A 228 -10.22 -6.23 17.03
CA ILE A 228 -10.23 -5.08 17.95
C ILE A 228 -11.22 -4.01 17.45
N ALA A 229 -11.16 -3.67 16.14
CA ALA A 229 -12.03 -2.67 15.53
C ALA A 229 -13.51 -2.97 15.69
N ARG A 230 -13.88 -4.25 15.63
CA ARG A 230 -15.29 -4.70 15.75
C ARG A 230 -15.76 -4.96 17.18
N SER A 231 -14.85 -5.38 18.07
CA SER A 231 -15.25 -5.84 19.41
C SER A 231 -15.14 -4.77 20.48
N MET A 232 -14.21 -3.82 20.36
CA MET A 232 -13.82 -2.92 21.45
C MET A 232 -14.90 -1.89 21.80
N PHE A 233 -15.69 -1.43 20.83
CA PHE A 233 -16.72 -0.42 21.00
C PHE A 233 -18.08 -0.84 20.40
N ALA A 234 -18.38 -2.14 20.40
CA ALA A 234 -19.63 -2.64 19.86
C ALA A 234 -20.83 -1.92 20.51
N PRO A 235 -21.88 -1.50 19.75
CA PRO A 235 -22.13 -1.84 18.34
C PRO A 235 -21.45 -0.92 17.30
N THR A 236 -20.66 0.06 17.70
CA THR A 236 -19.96 0.99 16.79
C THR A 236 -18.65 0.34 16.32
N GLU A 237 -18.51 0.16 15.01
CA GLU A 237 -17.26 -0.35 14.41
C GLU A 237 -16.24 0.79 14.24
N LEU A 238 -15.02 0.58 14.72
CA LEU A 238 -13.90 1.48 14.44
C LEU A 238 -13.34 1.22 13.05
N SER A 239 -12.72 2.24 12.43
CA SER A 239 -12.01 2.04 11.19
C SER A 239 -10.76 1.17 11.41
N ILE A 240 -10.54 0.18 10.56
CA ILE A 240 -9.35 -0.67 10.66
C ILE A 240 -8.07 0.14 10.47
N SER A 241 -8.11 1.20 9.64
CA SER A 241 -6.96 2.07 9.40
C SER A 241 -6.53 2.82 10.67
N SER A 242 -7.49 3.25 11.50
CA SER A 242 -7.19 3.87 12.80
C SER A 242 -6.54 2.88 13.77
N VAL A 243 -7.07 1.67 13.85
CA VAL A 243 -6.50 0.63 14.72
C VAL A 243 -5.11 0.23 14.26
N THR A 244 -4.91 0.00 12.95
CA THR A 244 -3.58 -0.32 12.41
C THR A 244 -2.58 0.83 12.58
N ALA A 245 -3.04 2.09 12.57
CA ALA A 245 -2.20 3.25 12.85
C ALA A 245 -1.74 3.29 14.31
N VAL A 246 -2.66 3.07 15.26
CA VAL A 246 -2.36 3.06 16.71
C VAL A 246 -1.32 1.99 17.05
N PHE A 247 -1.43 0.80 16.47
CA PHE A 247 -0.45 -0.28 16.72
C PHE A 247 0.78 -0.19 15.83
N GLY A 248 0.64 0.23 14.59
CA GLY A 248 1.74 0.28 13.62
C GLY A 248 2.69 1.46 13.79
N ALA A 249 2.17 2.65 14.14
CA ALA A 249 3.01 3.83 14.29
C ALA A 249 4.05 3.71 15.43
N PRO A 250 3.73 3.21 16.64
CA PRO A 250 4.72 2.98 17.67
C PRO A 250 5.83 2.01 17.25
N VAL A 251 5.48 0.96 16.50
CA VAL A 251 6.46 0.01 15.96
C VAL A 251 7.43 0.73 15.02
N VAL A 252 6.92 1.59 14.14
CA VAL A 252 7.77 2.35 13.20
C VAL A 252 8.66 3.34 13.94
N ILE A 253 8.12 4.05 14.94
CA ILE A 253 8.89 5.01 15.76
C ILE A 253 10.01 4.27 16.51
N TRP A 254 9.68 3.19 17.17
CA TRP A 254 10.66 2.36 17.88
C TRP A 254 11.80 1.89 16.98
N LEU A 255 11.45 1.46 15.76
CA LEU A 255 12.38 1.03 14.73
C LEU A 255 13.36 2.14 14.33
N LEU A 256 12.85 3.35 14.11
CA LEU A 256 13.68 4.50 13.70
C LEU A 256 14.66 4.89 14.80
N VAL A 257 14.22 4.88 16.06
CA VAL A 257 15.05 5.23 17.21
C VAL A 257 16.17 4.21 17.42
N HIS A 258 15.85 2.89 17.34
CA HIS A 258 16.86 1.85 17.59
C HIS A 258 17.88 1.71 16.44
N ARG A 259 17.50 2.03 15.21
CA ARG A 259 18.44 2.03 14.09
C ARG A 259 19.53 3.10 14.23
N GLN A 260 19.17 4.32 14.67
CA GLN A 260 20.14 5.39 14.90
C GLN A 260 21.14 5.04 16.00
N SER A 261 20.70 4.30 17.03
CA SER A 261 21.57 3.85 18.12
C SER A 261 22.60 2.79 17.69
N GLY A 262 22.32 2.05 16.61
CA GLY A 262 23.25 1.06 16.05
C GLY A 262 24.31 1.67 15.11
N GLU A 263 23.96 2.69 14.35
CA GLU A 263 24.88 3.40 13.43
C GLU A 263 25.86 4.34 14.16
N GLY A 264 25.52 4.77 15.40
CA GLY A 264 26.40 5.61 16.22
C GLY A 264 27.45 4.82 17.03
N ARG A 265 27.48 3.47 16.93
CA ARG A 265 28.43 2.60 17.66
C ARG A 265 29.43 1.87 16.75
N ALA A 266 29.40 2.10 15.46
CA ALA A 266 30.34 1.61 14.46
C ALA A 266 31.19 2.75 13.90
#